data_a6b6b20683b4d500ded9f7283b9548d0
#
_entry.id   a6b6b20683b4d500ded9f7283b9548d0
#
_cell.length_a   1.000
_cell.length_b   1.000
_cell.length_c   1.000
_cell.angle_alpha   90.00
_cell.angle_beta   90.00
_cell.angle_gamma   90.00
#
_symmetry.space_group_name_H-M   'P 1'
#
loop_
_entity.id
_entity.type
_entity.pdbx_description
1 polymer ?
#
loop_
_entity_poly.entity_id
_entity_poly.type
_entity_poly.pdbx_seq_one_letter_code
_entity_poly.pdbx_strand_id
1 'polypeptide(L)'
;GMAMDEIRSDYERFEKEGFELKIPEKKVGLQDLEWASHEEVVTRYAPNPSAPGHLGHLRPAILSYLYAKKYNGKLILRFDDSDPKLKKPMEGGEKIYLDDLQWLGIVPDLVARVSDRLDIYDDYATQLVEMGKAYVCTCEKESWKKKIMQHEACPCRDLSTVEQSKRLHRFLNQGYKQGEALLRLKTDLNLDDPSQIDWWMARIVDK
;
A
#
# COMPACT_ATOMS: atom_id res chain seq x y z
N GLY A 1 31.56 -5.52 7.01
CA GLY A 1 31.59 -4.08 6.80
C GLY A 1 32.88 -3.74 6.08
N MET A 2 32.85 -2.80 5.15
CA MET A 2 34.06 -2.26 4.51
C MET A 2 34.94 -1.63 5.56
N ALA A 3 36.29 -1.81 5.43
CA ALA A 3 37.23 -1.15 6.33
C ALA A 3 37.18 0.37 6.12
N MET A 4 37.37 1.14 7.18
CA MET A 4 37.33 2.62 7.12
C MET A 4 38.34 3.21 6.10
N ASP A 5 39.44 2.48 5.83
CA ASP A 5 40.45 2.87 4.85
C ASP A 5 39.96 2.71 3.40
N GLU A 6 39.12 1.71 3.12
CA GLU A 6 38.49 1.54 1.80
C GLU A 6 37.45 2.66 1.54
N ILE A 7 36.66 3.02 2.56
CA ILE A 7 35.69 4.13 2.45
C ILE A 7 36.42 5.46 2.20
N ARG A 8 37.55 5.67 2.85
CA ARG A 8 38.37 6.88 2.70
C ARG A 8 39.05 6.96 1.32
N SER A 9 39.55 5.83 0.82
CA SER A 9 40.12 5.70 -0.53
C SER A 9 39.11 5.98 -1.62
N ASP A 10 37.88 5.43 -1.48
CA ASP A 10 36.78 5.68 -2.43
C ASP A 10 36.35 7.16 -2.40
N TYR A 11 36.28 7.78 -1.22
CA TYR A 11 35.99 9.22 -1.09
C TYR A 11 37.01 10.09 -1.78
N GLU A 12 38.32 9.86 -1.57
CA GLU A 12 39.39 10.58 -2.21
C GLU A 12 39.44 10.40 -3.74
N ARG A 13 39.00 9.22 -4.24
CA ARG A 13 38.87 8.98 -5.66
C ARG A 13 37.73 9.80 -6.26
N PHE A 14 36.55 9.85 -5.61
CA PHE A 14 35.43 10.66 -6.04
C PHE A 14 35.69 12.15 -6.05
N GLU A 15 36.45 12.67 -5.07
CA GLU A 15 36.93 14.08 -5.09
C GLU A 15 37.84 14.36 -6.28
N LYS A 16 38.79 13.47 -6.60
CA LYS A 16 39.70 13.63 -7.73
C LYS A 16 39.03 13.52 -9.11
N GLU A 17 37.99 12.72 -9.22
CA GLU A 17 37.19 12.53 -10.45
C GLU A 17 36.21 13.69 -10.70
N GLY A 18 36.18 14.71 -9.84
CA GLY A 18 35.31 15.88 -10.00
C GLY A 18 33.80 15.56 -9.89
N PHE A 19 33.44 14.56 -9.07
CA PHE A 19 32.06 14.22 -8.82
C PHE A 19 31.40 15.31 -7.97
N GLU A 20 30.83 16.31 -8.62
CA GLU A 20 29.93 17.27 -7.95
C GLU A 20 28.65 16.54 -7.54
N LEU A 21 28.53 16.21 -6.26
CA LEU A 21 27.25 15.88 -5.65
C LEU A 21 26.35 17.11 -5.80
N LYS A 22 25.55 17.16 -6.85
CA LYS A 22 24.42 18.11 -6.93
C LYS A 22 23.43 17.73 -5.82
N ILE A 23 23.69 18.23 -4.61
CA ILE A 23 22.72 18.16 -3.51
C ILE A 23 21.57 19.04 -3.97
N PRO A 24 20.38 18.47 -4.28
CA PRO A 24 19.24 19.29 -4.67
C PRO A 24 18.97 20.29 -3.54
N GLU A 25 18.72 21.54 -3.88
CA GLU A 25 18.34 22.56 -2.89
C GLU A 25 17.22 21.99 -2.02
N LYS A 26 17.50 21.79 -0.74
CA LYS A 26 16.49 21.35 0.20
C LYS A 26 15.44 22.45 0.30
N LYS A 27 14.29 22.24 -0.35
CA LYS A 27 13.11 23.05 -0.04
C LYS A 27 12.77 22.81 1.42
N VAL A 28 13.00 23.82 2.25
CA VAL A 28 12.70 23.77 3.69
C VAL A 28 11.20 24.01 3.86
N GLY A 29 10.50 23.05 4.48
CA GLY A 29 9.08 23.13 4.79
C GLY A 29 8.19 22.21 3.95
N LEU A 30 6.89 22.23 4.23
CA LEU A 30 5.88 21.50 3.49
C LEU A 30 5.62 22.21 2.15
N GLN A 31 5.70 21.46 1.06
CA GLN A 31 5.32 21.96 -0.25
C GLN A 31 3.82 22.27 -0.28
N ASP A 32 3.44 23.27 -1.09
CA ASP A 32 2.03 23.55 -1.31
C ASP A 32 1.42 22.48 -2.21
N LEU A 33 0.14 22.17 -1.92
CA LEU A 33 -0.69 21.31 -2.78
C LEU A 33 -1.58 22.22 -3.63
N GLU A 34 -1.28 22.31 -4.92
CA GLU A 34 -1.98 23.24 -5.85
C GLU A 34 -3.50 23.00 -5.88
N TRP A 35 -3.92 21.74 -5.80
CA TRP A 35 -5.33 21.33 -5.79
C TRP A 35 -6.06 21.64 -4.47
N ALA A 36 -5.35 21.82 -3.36
CA ALA A 36 -5.94 22.02 -2.03
C ALA A 36 -6.69 23.37 -1.86
N SER A 37 -6.59 24.28 -2.82
CA SER A 37 -7.36 25.52 -2.84
C SER A 37 -8.84 25.30 -3.20
N HIS A 38 -9.19 24.15 -3.74
CA HIS A 38 -10.52 23.84 -4.28
C HIS A 38 -11.22 22.66 -3.60
N GLU A 39 -10.50 21.87 -2.79
CA GLU A 39 -11.01 20.65 -2.18
C GLU A 39 -10.61 20.55 -0.70
N GLU A 40 -11.42 19.85 0.09
CA GLU A 40 -11.07 19.51 1.49
C GLU A 40 -9.87 18.55 1.50
N VAL A 41 -8.82 18.92 2.22
CA VAL A 41 -7.65 18.06 2.39
C VAL A 41 -7.92 16.99 3.45
N VAL A 42 -8.03 15.75 3.05
CA VAL A 42 -8.13 14.59 3.95
C VAL A 42 -6.88 13.76 3.84
N THR A 43 -6.14 13.65 4.92
CA THR A 43 -4.93 12.84 5.00
C THR A 43 -5.17 11.56 5.78
N ARG A 44 -4.31 10.55 5.55
CA ARG A 44 -4.43 9.27 6.24
C ARG A 44 -3.07 8.76 6.70
N TYR A 45 -3.00 8.37 7.98
CA TYR A 45 -1.95 7.52 8.50
C TYR A 45 -2.50 6.11 8.70
N ALA A 46 -1.84 5.10 8.12
CA ALA A 46 -2.35 3.72 8.06
C ALA A 46 -1.33 2.69 8.56
N PRO A 47 -1.04 2.65 9.87
CA PRO A 47 -0.14 1.67 10.45
C PRO A 47 -0.78 0.28 10.56
N ASN A 48 0.05 -0.77 10.52
CA ASN A 48 -0.34 -2.08 10.97
C ASN A 48 0.03 -2.22 12.46
N PRO A 49 -0.91 -2.54 13.36
CA PRO A 49 -0.67 -2.57 14.80
C PRO A 49 -0.06 -3.91 15.30
N SER A 50 0.74 -4.59 14.47
CA SER A 50 1.37 -5.88 14.83
C SER A 50 2.63 -5.75 15.69
N ALA A 51 3.16 -4.53 15.85
CA ALA A 51 4.29 -4.20 16.73
C ALA A 51 4.20 -2.74 17.16
N PRO A 52 4.89 -2.31 18.22
CA PRO A 52 5.00 -0.90 18.58
C PRO A 52 5.59 -0.07 17.44
N GLY A 53 5.16 1.20 17.35
CA GLY A 53 5.73 2.16 16.41
C GLY A 53 7.21 2.43 16.70
N HIS A 54 7.97 2.73 15.67
CA HIS A 54 9.35 3.24 15.81
C HIS A 54 9.48 4.56 15.03
N LEU A 55 10.61 5.25 15.17
CA LEU A 55 10.82 6.58 14.59
C LEU A 55 10.52 6.65 13.08
N GLY A 56 10.79 5.59 12.32
CA GLY A 56 10.44 5.50 10.90
C GLY A 56 8.92 5.53 10.64
N HIS A 57 8.11 5.01 11.55
CA HIS A 57 6.65 5.06 11.46
C HIS A 57 6.08 6.44 11.78
N LEU A 58 6.78 7.26 12.55
CA LEU A 58 6.31 8.61 12.93
C LEU A 58 6.38 9.59 11.76
N ARG A 59 7.33 9.42 10.84
CA ARG A 59 7.48 10.33 9.69
C ARG A 59 6.20 10.47 8.86
N PRO A 60 5.55 9.40 8.37
CA PRO A 60 4.29 9.53 7.64
C PRO A 60 3.15 10.05 8.51
N ALA A 61 3.10 9.73 9.81
CA ALA A 61 2.10 10.26 10.73
C ALA A 61 2.22 11.80 10.86
N ILE A 62 3.43 12.29 11.13
CA ILE A 62 3.72 13.72 11.27
C ILE A 62 3.41 14.47 9.95
N LEU A 63 3.85 13.95 8.80
CA LEU A 63 3.58 14.59 7.52
C LEU A 63 2.09 14.65 7.22
N SER A 64 1.35 13.56 7.44
CA SER A 64 -0.11 13.53 7.28
C SER A 64 -0.79 14.58 8.17
N TYR A 65 -0.40 14.64 9.44
CA TYR A 65 -0.92 15.62 10.38
C TYR A 65 -0.62 17.06 9.96
N LEU A 66 0.62 17.34 9.58
CA LEU A 66 1.03 18.70 9.19
C LEU A 66 0.30 19.19 7.93
N TYR A 67 0.06 18.31 6.95
CA TYR A 67 -0.74 18.66 5.78
C TYR A 67 -2.22 18.89 6.14
N ALA A 68 -2.82 18.05 6.97
CA ALA A 68 -4.17 18.28 7.46
C ALA A 68 -4.27 19.64 8.17
N LYS A 69 -3.31 19.94 9.07
CA LYS A 69 -3.25 21.23 9.77
C LYS A 69 -3.05 22.43 8.84
N LYS A 70 -2.14 22.32 7.89
CA LYS A 70 -1.83 23.41 6.94
C LYS A 70 -3.05 23.85 6.15
N TYR A 71 -3.93 22.93 5.78
CA TYR A 71 -5.10 23.19 4.96
C TYR A 71 -6.43 23.14 5.73
N ASN A 72 -6.38 23.16 7.07
CA ASN A 72 -7.56 23.05 7.93
C ASN A 72 -8.45 21.84 7.57
N GLY A 73 -7.82 20.76 7.17
CA GLY A 73 -8.43 19.51 6.74
C GLY A 73 -8.51 18.48 7.86
N LYS A 74 -8.62 17.18 7.49
CA LYS A 74 -8.80 16.08 8.43
C LYS A 74 -7.66 15.06 8.36
N LEU A 75 -7.34 14.47 9.51
CA LEU A 75 -6.44 13.31 9.64
C LEU A 75 -7.25 12.06 10.01
N ILE A 76 -7.18 11.05 9.18
CA ILE A 76 -7.72 9.72 9.46
C ILE A 76 -6.58 8.80 9.93
N LEU A 77 -6.74 8.19 11.10
CA LEU A 77 -5.95 7.04 11.53
C LEU A 77 -6.69 5.77 11.14
N ARG A 78 -6.11 4.94 10.26
CA ARG A 78 -6.70 3.66 9.88
C ARG A 78 -5.74 2.52 10.20
N PHE A 79 -6.12 1.64 11.09
CA PHE A 79 -5.36 0.44 11.37
C PHE A 79 -5.51 -0.60 10.25
N ASP A 80 -4.39 -1.03 9.67
CA ASP A 80 -4.34 -2.05 8.62
C ASP A 80 -4.20 -3.44 9.25
N ASP A 81 -5.29 -3.94 9.81
CA ASP A 81 -5.40 -5.14 10.66
C ASP A 81 -5.99 -6.35 9.94
N SER A 82 -6.01 -6.36 8.61
CA SER A 82 -6.68 -7.39 7.79
C SER A 82 -5.91 -8.72 7.66
N ASP A 83 -4.68 -8.84 8.16
CA ASP A 83 -3.89 -10.07 8.09
C ASP A 83 -3.78 -10.75 9.48
N PRO A 84 -4.61 -11.76 9.76
CA PRO A 84 -4.64 -12.39 11.10
C PRO A 84 -3.47 -13.35 11.37
N LYS A 85 -2.67 -13.69 10.34
CA LYS A 85 -1.57 -14.67 10.48
C LYS A 85 -0.19 -14.02 10.48
N LEU A 86 0.15 -13.30 9.40
CA LEU A 86 1.51 -12.78 9.21
C LEU A 86 1.72 -11.45 9.94
N LYS A 87 0.66 -10.64 10.05
CA LYS A 87 0.69 -9.31 10.67
C LYS A 87 -0.45 -9.18 11.67
N LYS A 88 -0.59 -10.20 12.53
CA LYS A 88 -1.62 -10.20 13.55
C LYS A 88 -1.46 -8.97 14.45
N PRO A 89 -2.54 -8.20 14.67
CA PRO A 89 -2.52 -7.12 15.63
C PRO A 89 -2.05 -7.60 17.01
N MET A 90 -1.12 -6.88 17.62
CA MET A 90 -0.71 -7.17 18.99
C MET A 90 -1.79 -6.70 19.97
N GLU A 91 -1.88 -7.37 21.12
CA GLU A 91 -2.77 -6.94 22.18
C GLU A 91 -2.39 -5.53 22.65
N GLY A 92 -3.37 -4.63 22.70
CA GLY A 92 -3.14 -3.22 23.03
C GLY A 92 -2.38 -2.40 21.99
N GLY A 93 -2.06 -2.96 20.81
CA GLY A 93 -1.27 -2.29 19.77
C GLY A 93 -1.88 -0.97 19.32
N GLU A 94 -3.19 -0.93 19.10
CA GLU A 94 -3.88 0.31 18.73
C GLU A 94 -3.74 1.40 19.81
N LYS A 95 -3.85 1.01 21.08
CA LYS A 95 -3.70 1.95 22.20
C LYS A 95 -2.29 2.54 22.23
N ILE A 96 -1.26 1.73 22.00
CA ILE A 96 0.13 2.20 21.93
C ILE A 96 0.28 3.28 20.83
N TYR A 97 -0.25 3.02 19.63
CA TYR A 97 -0.20 4.01 18.54
C TYR A 97 -0.95 5.30 18.87
N LEU A 98 -2.10 5.20 19.54
CA LEU A 98 -2.87 6.38 19.96
C LEU A 98 -2.15 7.17 21.06
N ASP A 99 -1.56 6.49 22.03
CA ASP A 99 -0.77 7.11 23.11
C ASP A 99 0.48 7.83 22.54
N ASP A 100 1.20 7.19 21.60
CA ASP A 100 2.35 7.77 20.91
C ASP A 100 1.98 9.01 20.10
N LEU A 101 0.88 8.96 19.34
CA LEU A 101 0.37 10.10 18.59
C LEU A 101 -0.04 11.25 19.53
N GLN A 102 -0.73 10.93 20.62
CA GLN A 102 -1.12 11.91 21.62
C GLN A 102 0.08 12.57 22.27
N TRP A 103 1.15 11.79 22.56
CA TRP A 103 2.40 12.33 23.09
C TRP A 103 3.06 13.32 22.13
N LEU A 104 2.92 13.10 20.82
CA LEU A 104 3.38 14.01 19.76
C LEU A 104 2.43 15.21 19.56
N GLY A 105 1.33 15.31 20.30
CA GLY A 105 0.30 16.33 20.09
C GLY A 105 -0.55 16.11 18.85
N ILE A 106 -0.57 14.88 18.32
CA ILE A 106 -1.36 14.50 17.13
C ILE A 106 -2.64 13.80 17.59
N VAL A 107 -3.78 14.41 17.29
CA VAL A 107 -5.10 13.81 17.54
C VAL A 107 -5.77 13.59 16.18
N PRO A 108 -6.07 12.34 15.80
CA PRO A 108 -6.79 12.06 14.56
C PRO A 108 -8.26 12.46 14.68
N ASP A 109 -8.83 12.95 13.59
CA ASP A 109 -10.26 13.31 13.52
C ASP A 109 -11.16 12.08 13.42
N LEU A 110 -10.64 10.99 12.85
CA LEU A 110 -11.32 9.71 12.73
C LEU A 110 -10.34 8.55 12.94
N VAL A 111 -10.78 7.55 13.69
CA VAL A 111 -10.09 6.25 13.83
C VAL A 111 -10.93 5.17 13.16
N ALA A 112 -10.33 4.37 12.30
CA ALA A 112 -10.98 3.28 11.58
C ALA A 112 -10.10 2.02 11.56
N ARG A 113 -10.70 0.87 11.28
CA ARG A 113 -10.01 -0.41 11.06
C ARG A 113 -10.37 -0.96 9.69
N VAL A 114 -9.42 -1.61 9.04
CA VAL A 114 -9.71 -2.32 7.78
C VAL A 114 -10.64 -3.48 8.02
N SER A 115 -10.46 -4.24 9.11
CA SER A 115 -11.30 -5.40 9.46
C SER A 115 -12.77 -5.06 9.64
N ASP A 116 -13.11 -3.86 10.11
CA ASP A 116 -14.49 -3.40 10.28
C ASP A 116 -15.17 -2.98 8.97
N ARG A 117 -14.46 -3.01 7.85
CA ARG A 117 -14.88 -2.45 6.56
C ARG A 117 -14.80 -3.46 5.41
N LEU A 118 -14.66 -4.73 5.71
CA LEU A 118 -14.48 -5.78 4.68
C LEU A 118 -15.68 -5.84 3.73
N ASP A 119 -16.90 -5.72 4.23
CA ASP A 119 -18.12 -5.71 3.41
C ASP A 119 -18.08 -4.59 2.35
N ILE A 120 -17.61 -3.41 2.72
CA ILE A 120 -17.46 -2.29 1.79
C ILE A 120 -16.43 -2.60 0.70
N TYR A 121 -15.33 -3.25 1.05
CA TYR A 121 -14.32 -3.66 0.07
C TYR A 121 -14.82 -4.77 -0.85
N ASP A 122 -15.63 -5.69 -0.35
CA ASP A 122 -16.26 -6.74 -1.15
C ASP A 122 -17.27 -6.16 -2.15
N ASP A 123 -18.04 -5.13 -1.74
CA ASP A 123 -18.94 -4.39 -2.64
C ASP A 123 -18.18 -3.68 -3.76
N TYR A 124 -17.08 -2.97 -3.46
CA TYR A 124 -16.25 -2.34 -4.48
C TYR A 124 -15.53 -3.37 -5.37
N ALA A 125 -15.10 -4.49 -4.82
CA ALA A 125 -14.53 -5.59 -5.59
C ALA A 125 -15.54 -6.13 -6.61
N THR A 126 -16.80 -6.28 -6.18
CA THR A 126 -17.90 -6.72 -7.05
C THR A 126 -18.13 -5.73 -8.19
N GLN A 127 -18.24 -4.45 -7.89
CA GLN A 127 -18.39 -3.40 -8.91
C GLN A 127 -17.25 -3.41 -9.93
N LEU A 128 -16.01 -3.52 -9.47
CA LEU A 128 -14.83 -3.56 -10.36
C LEU A 128 -14.83 -4.77 -11.29
N VAL A 129 -15.27 -5.94 -10.79
CA VAL A 129 -15.39 -7.15 -11.62
C VAL A 129 -16.54 -6.99 -12.64
N GLU A 130 -17.70 -6.46 -12.24
CA GLU A 130 -18.82 -6.17 -13.13
C GLU A 130 -18.48 -5.17 -14.23
N MET A 131 -17.69 -4.16 -13.90
CA MET A 131 -17.13 -3.19 -14.86
C MET A 131 -16.04 -3.78 -15.75
N GLY A 132 -15.62 -5.03 -15.55
CA GLY A 132 -14.52 -5.67 -16.27
C GLY A 132 -13.14 -5.09 -15.93
N LYS A 133 -13.00 -4.35 -14.82
CA LYS A 133 -11.76 -3.72 -14.36
C LYS A 133 -10.96 -4.57 -13.38
N ALA A 134 -11.55 -5.64 -12.85
CA ALA A 134 -10.87 -6.62 -12.01
C ALA A 134 -11.23 -8.05 -12.44
N TYR A 135 -10.46 -9.02 -11.99
CA TYR A 135 -10.70 -10.43 -12.29
C TYR A 135 -10.11 -11.35 -11.22
N VAL A 136 -10.72 -12.51 -11.05
CA VAL A 136 -10.21 -13.57 -10.17
C VAL A 136 -9.25 -14.45 -10.97
N CYS A 137 -8.00 -14.47 -10.54
CA CYS A 137 -6.92 -15.24 -11.15
C CYS A 137 -6.64 -16.50 -10.34
N THR A 138 -6.66 -17.65 -10.99
CA THR A 138 -6.32 -18.97 -10.43
C THR A 138 -5.06 -19.56 -11.07
N CYS A 139 -4.26 -18.74 -11.75
CA CYS A 139 -3.00 -19.19 -12.34
C CYS A 139 -1.97 -19.49 -11.23
N GLU A 140 -1.14 -20.50 -11.50
CA GLU A 140 0.03 -20.76 -10.68
C GLU A 140 0.97 -19.52 -10.71
N LYS A 141 1.59 -19.20 -9.58
CA LYS A 141 2.34 -17.96 -9.35
C LYS A 141 3.47 -17.73 -10.36
N GLU A 142 4.30 -18.73 -10.59
CA GLU A 142 5.46 -18.60 -11.47
C GLU A 142 5.03 -18.50 -12.95
N SER A 143 3.99 -19.25 -13.33
CA SER A 143 3.40 -19.17 -14.67
C SER A 143 2.80 -17.78 -14.94
N TRP A 144 2.08 -17.23 -13.96
CA TRP A 144 1.54 -15.87 -14.06
C TRP A 144 2.68 -14.83 -14.17
N LYS A 145 3.69 -14.92 -13.29
CA LYS A 145 4.83 -13.99 -13.28
C LYS A 145 5.58 -14.00 -14.62
N LYS A 146 5.81 -15.18 -15.21
CA LYS A 146 6.45 -15.32 -16.52
C LYS A 146 5.68 -14.55 -17.60
N LYS A 147 4.35 -14.66 -17.63
CA LYS A 147 3.52 -13.96 -18.61
C LYS A 147 3.59 -12.45 -18.44
N ILE A 148 3.47 -11.96 -17.20
CA ILE A 148 3.55 -10.52 -16.92
C ILE A 148 4.91 -9.92 -17.31
N MET A 149 6.01 -10.64 -17.06
CA MET A 149 7.35 -10.23 -17.51
C MET A 149 7.49 -10.18 -19.04
N GLN A 150 6.61 -10.86 -19.77
CA GLN A 150 6.52 -10.85 -21.23
C GLN A 150 5.43 -9.91 -21.75
N HIS A 151 4.81 -9.11 -20.86
CA HIS A 151 3.66 -8.24 -21.18
C HIS A 151 2.46 -9.00 -21.75
N GLU A 152 2.29 -10.26 -21.38
CA GLU A 152 1.22 -11.13 -21.85
C GLU A 152 0.09 -11.27 -20.82
N ALA A 153 -1.15 -11.27 -21.30
CA ALA A 153 -2.31 -11.56 -20.48
C ALA A 153 -2.29 -13.03 -19.98
N CYS A 154 -2.68 -13.24 -18.73
CA CYS A 154 -2.95 -14.59 -18.26
C CYS A 154 -4.34 -15.06 -18.73
N PRO A 155 -4.58 -16.38 -18.85
CA PRO A 155 -5.87 -16.90 -19.35
C PRO A 155 -7.09 -16.48 -18.53
N CYS A 156 -6.88 -16.14 -17.24
CA CYS A 156 -7.98 -15.70 -16.38
C CYS A 156 -8.44 -14.28 -16.67
N ARG A 157 -7.59 -13.44 -17.26
CA ARG A 157 -7.84 -12.00 -17.47
C ARG A 157 -8.97 -11.76 -18.48
N ASP A 158 -9.05 -12.60 -19.51
CA ASP A 158 -9.94 -12.42 -20.65
C ASP A 158 -11.23 -13.26 -20.58
N LEU A 159 -11.47 -13.89 -19.43
CA LEU A 159 -12.75 -14.56 -19.19
C LEU A 159 -13.91 -13.56 -19.17
N SER A 160 -15.09 -14.04 -19.58
CA SER A 160 -16.29 -13.22 -19.59
C SER A 160 -16.65 -12.68 -18.20
N THR A 161 -17.32 -11.54 -18.15
CA THR A 161 -17.81 -10.95 -16.89
C THR A 161 -18.68 -11.94 -16.11
N VAL A 162 -19.52 -12.72 -16.79
CA VAL A 162 -20.35 -13.75 -16.16
C VAL A 162 -19.50 -14.80 -15.44
N GLU A 163 -18.44 -15.28 -16.08
CA GLU A 163 -17.54 -16.24 -15.46
C GLU A 163 -16.75 -15.60 -14.31
N GLN A 164 -16.33 -14.36 -14.47
CA GLN A 164 -15.63 -13.63 -13.41
C GLN A 164 -16.54 -13.37 -12.19
N SER A 165 -17.80 -13.05 -12.39
CA SER A 165 -18.77 -12.90 -11.28
C SER A 165 -18.96 -14.21 -10.51
N LYS A 166 -19.06 -15.36 -11.21
CA LYS A 166 -19.10 -16.68 -10.55
C LYS A 166 -17.85 -16.98 -9.73
N ARG A 167 -16.67 -16.67 -10.28
CA ARG A 167 -15.39 -16.84 -9.59
C ARG A 167 -15.28 -15.91 -8.39
N LEU A 168 -15.74 -14.66 -8.52
CA LEU A 168 -15.74 -13.72 -7.41
C LEU A 168 -16.68 -14.17 -6.29
N HIS A 169 -17.88 -14.60 -6.62
CA HIS A 169 -18.80 -15.17 -5.61
C HIS A 169 -18.15 -16.34 -4.87
N ARG A 170 -17.47 -17.24 -5.58
CA ARG A 170 -16.72 -18.33 -4.95
C ARG A 170 -15.57 -17.81 -4.10
N PHE A 171 -14.87 -16.76 -4.54
CA PHE A 171 -13.73 -16.14 -3.82
C PHE A 171 -14.20 -15.51 -2.48
N LEU A 172 -15.24 -14.72 -2.50
CA LEU A 172 -15.80 -14.05 -1.32
C LEU A 172 -16.39 -15.05 -0.32
N ASN A 173 -16.97 -16.16 -0.80
CA ASN A 173 -17.55 -17.22 0.03
C ASN A 173 -16.54 -18.33 0.42
N GLN A 174 -15.24 -18.04 0.43
CA GLN A 174 -14.20 -18.99 0.84
C GLN A 174 -14.18 -20.31 0.06
N GLY A 175 -14.66 -20.30 -1.17
CA GLY A 175 -14.69 -21.48 -2.05
C GLY A 175 -13.34 -21.82 -2.69
N TYR A 176 -12.27 -21.08 -2.38
CA TYR A 176 -10.88 -21.37 -2.72
C TYR A 176 -10.03 -21.46 -1.45
N LYS A 177 -9.00 -22.28 -1.46
CA LYS A 177 -8.01 -22.34 -0.40
C LYS A 177 -7.00 -21.18 -0.53
N GLN A 178 -6.26 -20.94 0.54
CA GLN A 178 -5.16 -19.97 0.55
C GLN A 178 -4.16 -20.30 -0.58
N GLY A 179 -3.88 -19.31 -1.42
CA GLY A 179 -2.96 -19.41 -2.56
C GLY A 179 -3.58 -19.94 -3.86
N GLU A 180 -4.82 -20.46 -3.86
CA GLU A 180 -5.49 -20.95 -5.07
C GLU A 180 -6.06 -19.84 -5.96
N ALA A 181 -6.40 -18.70 -5.37
CA ALA A 181 -6.99 -17.58 -6.11
C ALA A 181 -6.54 -16.23 -5.55
N LEU A 182 -6.43 -15.26 -6.44
CA LEU A 182 -6.17 -13.84 -6.15
C LEU A 182 -7.15 -12.98 -6.92
N LEU A 183 -7.67 -11.93 -6.28
CA LEU A 183 -8.38 -10.86 -6.99
C LEU A 183 -7.36 -9.86 -7.50
N ARG A 184 -7.36 -9.57 -8.80
CA ARG A 184 -6.42 -8.67 -9.47
C ARG A 184 -7.13 -7.50 -10.14
N LEU A 185 -6.51 -6.32 -10.10
CA LEU A 185 -6.93 -5.17 -10.91
C LEU A 185 -6.40 -5.36 -12.34
N LYS A 186 -7.21 -5.04 -13.36
CA LYS A 186 -6.73 -4.95 -14.74
C LYS A 186 -6.04 -3.61 -14.95
N THR A 187 -4.76 -3.65 -15.26
CA THR A 187 -3.96 -2.48 -15.63
C THR A 187 -3.46 -2.60 -17.07
N ASP A 188 -2.71 -1.62 -17.56
CA ASP A 188 -2.04 -1.75 -18.84
C ASP A 188 -0.92 -2.79 -18.77
N LEU A 189 -0.92 -3.74 -19.70
CA LEU A 189 0.12 -4.76 -19.78
C LEU A 189 1.47 -4.21 -20.26
N ASN A 190 1.48 -3.02 -20.89
CA ASN A 190 2.68 -2.38 -21.42
C ASN A 190 3.37 -1.43 -20.43
N LEU A 191 2.97 -1.43 -19.16
CA LEU A 191 3.66 -0.64 -18.14
C LEU A 191 5.12 -1.09 -17.99
N ASP A 192 6.03 -0.12 -17.88
CA ASP A 192 7.48 -0.38 -17.75
C ASP A 192 7.83 -1.14 -16.46
N ASP A 193 7.08 -0.89 -15.39
CA ASP A 193 7.26 -1.59 -14.11
C ASP A 193 6.30 -2.79 -14.00
N PRO A 194 6.81 -4.02 -14.09
CA PRO A 194 5.98 -5.23 -14.00
C PRO A 194 5.21 -5.35 -12.67
N SER A 195 5.68 -4.69 -11.61
CA SER A 195 4.99 -4.72 -10.31
C SER A 195 3.65 -3.99 -10.33
N GLN A 196 3.45 -3.10 -11.30
CA GLN A 196 2.21 -2.35 -11.52
C GLN A 196 1.23 -3.06 -12.47
N ILE A 197 1.68 -4.13 -13.13
CA ILE A 197 0.84 -4.90 -14.06
C ILE A 197 -0.01 -5.88 -13.27
N ASP A 198 -1.33 -5.76 -13.42
CA ASP A 198 -2.33 -6.67 -12.86
C ASP A 198 -2.04 -7.07 -11.40
N TRP A 199 -1.66 -6.10 -10.57
CA TRP A 199 -1.36 -6.34 -9.17
C TRP A 199 -2.57 -6.89 -8.40
N TRP A 200 -2.31 -7.67 -7.35
CA TRP A 200 -3.37 -8.27 -6.56
C TRP A 200 -3.98 -7.25 -5.56
N MET A 201 -5.29 -7.21 -5.53
CA MET A 201 -6.09 -6.38 -4.61
C MET A 201 -6.45 -7.13 -3.34
N ALA A 202 -6.80 -8.42 -3.48
CA ALA A 202 -7.17 -9.26 -2.36
C ALA A 202 -6.67 -10.69 -2.56
N ARG A 203 -6.45 -11.36 -1.44
CA ARG A 203 -6.06 -12.78 -1.35
C ARG A 203 -6.87 -13.48 -0.27
N ILE A 204 -7.02 -14.78 -0.42
CA ILE A 204 -7.61 -15.61 0.62
C ILE A 204 -6.55 -15.89 1.69
N VAL A 205 -6.92 -15.63 2.94
CA VAL A 205 -6.15 -15.96 4.13
C VAL A 205 -7.01 -16.88 4.97
N ASP A 206 -6.52 -18.10 5.24
CA ASP A 206 -7.23 -19.02 6.15
C ASP A 206 -7.27 -18.40 7.54
N LYS A 207 -8.40 -18.56 8.21
CA LYS A 207 -8.62 -18.07 9.58
C LYS A 207 -7.81 -18.85 10.62
#